data_6b4141e13fadc3d6f022fded78013813
#
_entry.id   6b4141e13fadc3d6f022fded78013813
#
_cell.length_a   1.000
_cell.length_b   1.000
_cell.length_c   1.000
_cell.angle_alpha   90.00
_cell.angle_beta   90.00
_cell.angle_gamma   90.00
#
_symmetry.space_group_name_H-M   'P 1'
#
loop_
_entity.id
_entity.type
_entity.pdbx_description
1 polymer ?
#
loop_
_entity_poly.entity_id
_entity_poly.type
_entity_poly.pdbx_seq_one_letter_code
_entity_poly.pdbx_strand_id
1 'polypeptide(L)'
;GFDAVVNERANQMVWPRGPQRYNLAILRELPVFGSIHYDLTIDGREREVDAMLVCIANGRAFGGGMKVAPDADVEDGLLDVVIVHDIPMGTFLSVFPKVFKGTHVRHPAVEVVRGARVRVATERIVTYADGERVAPLPLTVEAAPGALSILR
;
A
#
# COMPACT_ATOMS: atom_id res chain seq x y z
N GLY A 1 1.01 -0.45 -7.12
CA GLY A 1 1.88 0.70 -7.07
C GLY A 1 3.32 0.34 -6.76
N PHE A 2 4.05 1.27 -6.21
CA PHE A 2 5.47 1.09 -5.86
C PHE A 2 5.73 -0.19 -5.04
N ASP A 3 4.90 -0.47 -4.05
CA ASP A 3 5.01 -1.66 -3.22
C ASP A 3 4.92 -2.97 -4.03
N ALA A 4 4.03 -3.05 -5.01
CA ALA A 4 3.92 -4.23 -5.86
C ALA A 4 5.19 -4.48 -6.68
N VAL A 5 5.79 -3.43 -7.24
CA VAL A 5 7.05 -3.51 -8.01
C VAL A 5 8.20 -3.93 -7.10
N VAL A 6 8.28 -3.36 -5.90
CA VAL A 6 9.30 -3.72 -4.89
C VAL A 6 9.16 -5.17 -4.44
N ASN A 7 7.93 -5.64 -4.17
CA ASN A 7 7.69 -7.03 -3.78
C ASN A 7 8.09 -8.01 -4.88
N GLU A 8 7.73 -7.73 -6.13
CA GLU A 8 8.10 -8.57 -7.26
C GLU A 8 9.63 -8.63 -7.42
N ARG A 9 10.31 -7.49 -7.33
CA ARG A 9 11.78 -7.42 -7.36
C ARG A 9 12.41 -8.19 -6.20
N ALA A 10 11.92 -7.99 -4.98
CA ALA A 10 12.43 -8.67 -3.79
C ALA A 10 12.27 -10.19 -3.91
N ASN A 11 11.15 -10.67 -4.46
CA ASN A 11 10.90 -12.11 -4.65
C ASN A 11 11.82 -12.73 -5.71
N GLN A 12 12.25 -11.97 -6.71
CA GLN A 12 13.21 -12.41 -7.74
C GLN A 12 14.67 -12.37 -7.27
N MET A 13 14.98 -11.66 -6.19
CA MET A 13 16.36 -11.52 -5.70
C MET A 13 16.80 -12.75 -4.93
N VAL A 14 17.94 -13.32 -5.32
CA VAL A 14 18.59 -14.45 -4.63
C VAL A 14 19.37 -13.98 -3.39
N TRP A 15 19.89 -12.74 -3.42
CA TRP A 15 20.71 -12.12 -2.37
C TRP A 15 20.46 -10.60 -2.33
N PRO A 16 20.44 -9.96 -1.13
CA PRO A 16 20.58 -10.50 0.22
C PRO A 16 19.34 -11.29 0.69
N ARG A 17 19.46 -12.07 1.75
CA ARG A 17 18.34 -12.80 2.38
C ARG A 17 17.73 -11.97 3.51
N GLY A 18 16.43 -12.21 3.79
CA GLY A 18 15.72 -11.56 4.91
C GLY A 18 15.27 -10.11 4.61
N PRO A 19 15.01 -9.28 5.64
CA PRO A 19 14.44 -7.93 5.50
C PRO A 19 15.27 -6.99 4.62
N GLN A 20 16.58 -7.20 4.56
CA GLN A 20 17.49 -6.37 3.73
C GLN A 20 17.23 -6.51 2.24
N ARG A 21 16.67 -7.65 1.79
CA ARG A 21 16.26 -7.86 0.39
C ARG A 21 15.21 -6.83 -0.03
N TYR A 22 14.21 -6.61 0.83
CA TYR A 22 13.15 -5.65 0.58
C TYR A 22 13.68 -4.22 0.51
N ASN A 23 14.54 -3.84 1.44
CA ASN A 23 15.18 -2.52 1.43
C ASN A 23 16.02 -2.27 0.18
N LEU A 24 16.76 -3.29 -0.29
CA LEU A 24 17.55 -3.17 -1.52
C LEU A 24 16.66 -3.13 -2.77
N ALA A 25 15.55 -3.86 -2.78
CA ALA A 25 14.56 -3.78 -3.86
C ALA A 25 13.93 -2.38 -3.94
N ILE A 26 13.58 -1.78 -2.80
CA ILE A 26 13.14 -0.38 -2.73
C ILE A 26 14.16 0.54 -3.39
N LEU A 27 15.43 0.49 -2.97
CA LEU A 27 16.48 1.36 -3.49
C LEU A 27 16.72 1.21 -5.00
N ARG A 28 16.49 0.02 -5.56
CA ARG A 28 16.63 -0.23 -7.00
C ARG A 28 15.47 0.26 -7.84
N GLU A 29 14.26 0.18 -7.32
CA GLU A 29 13.05 0.58 -8.06
C GLU A 29 12.78 2.10 -7.94
N LEU A 30 13.23 2.73 -6.85
CA LEU A 30 13.02 4.15 -6.60
C LEU A 30 13.37 5.09 -7.77
N PRO A 31 14.52 4.95 -8.44
CA PRO A 31 14.94 5.93 -9.47
C PRO A 31 14.06 5.91 -10.73
N VAL A 32 13.36 4.81 -10.99
CA VAL A 32 12.58 4.61 -12.24
C VAL A 32 11.08 4.61 -12.01
N PHE A 33 10.65 4.74 -10.75
CA PHE A 33 9.23 4.70 -10.40
C PHE A 33 8.59 6.08 -10.51
N GLY A 34 7.47 6.16 -11.25
CA GLY A 34 6.62 7.34 -11.36
C GLY A 34 5.24 7.10 -10.76
N SER A 35 4.41 8.14 -10.74
CA SER A 35 3.00 7.99 -10.40
C SER A 35 2.25 7.18 -11.45
N ILE A 36 1.20 6.55 -11.02
CA ILE A 36 0.32 5.70 -11.81
C ILE A 36 -1.09 6.23 -11.65
N HIS A 37 -1.83 6.22 -12.74
CA HIS A 37 -3.24 6.56 -12.73
C HIS A 37 -4.07 5.40 -12.17
N TYR A 38 -4.91 5.68 -11.19
CA TYR A 38 -5.83 4.71 -10.57
C TYR A 38 -7.26 5.20 -10.64
N ASP A 39 -8.15 4.29 -11.02
CA ASP A 39 -9.59 4.42 -10.80
C ASP A 39 -9.94 3.72 -9.49
N LEU A 40 -10.45 4.48 -8.54
CA LEU A 40 -10.85 3.99 -7.23
C LEU A 40 -12.35 4.13 -7.06
N THR A 41 -13.00 3.08 -6.53
CA THR A 41 -14.38 3.17 -6.04
C THR A 41 -14.39 2.76 -4.57
N ILE A 42 -14.75 3.68 -3.69
CA ILE A 42 -14.81 3.47 -2.24
C ILE A 42 -16.25 3.65 -1.78
N ASP A 43 -16.89 2.57 -1.34
CA ASP A 43 -18.31 2.53 -0.95
C ASP A 43 -19.23 3.18 -2.01
N GLY A 44 -18.98 2.86 -3.29
CA GLY A 44 -19.76 3.36 -4.42
C GLY A 44 -19.38 4.77 -4.89
N ARG A 45 -18.44 5.46 -4.25
CA ARG A 45 -17.92 6.76 -4.70
C ARG A 45 -16.73 6.56 -5.60
N GLU A 46 -16.85 6.97 -6.85
CA GLU A 46 -15.79 6.89 -7.84
C GLU A 46 -14.88 8.12 -7.76
N ARG A 47 -13.59 7.88 -7.95
CA ARG A 47 -12.56 8.93 -8.06
C ARG A 47 -11.36 8.44 -8.86
N GLU A 48 -10.73 9.34 -9.58
CA GLU A 48 -9.47 9.12 -10.27
C GLU A 48 -8.33 9.80 -9.50
N VAL A 49 -7.20 9.13 -9.40
CA VAL A 49 -6.03 9.68 -8.71
C VAL A 49 -4.74 9.26 -9.40
N ASP A 50 -3.80 10.20 -9.52
CA ASP A 50 -2.42 9.90 -9.85
C ASP A 50 -1.63 9.72 -8.55
N ALA A 51 -1.10 8.53 -8.34
CA ALA A 51 -0.47 8.18 -7.09
C ALA A 51 0.79 7.33 -7.27
N MET A 52 1.77 7.58 -6.41
CA MET A 52 2.96 6.75 -6.26
C MET A 52 2.61 5.39 -5.64
N LEU A 53 1.65 5.39 -4.72
CA LEU A 53 1.23 4.20 -3.99
C LEU A 53 -0.27 4.29 -3.65
N VAL A 54 -0.98 3.19 -3.82
CA VAL A 54 -2.29 2.94 -3.20
C VAL A 54 -2.17 1.65 -2.40
N CYS A 55 -2.42 1.72 -1.11
CA CYS A 55 -2.40 0.59 -0.20
C CYS A 55 -3.77 0.48 0.49
N ILE A 56 -4.34 -0.72 0.51
CA ILE A 56 -5.57 -1.04 1.24
C ILE A 56 -5.16 -1.86 2.46
N ALA A 57 -5.38 -1.33 3.64
CA ALA A 57 -4.97 -1.91 4.90
C ALA A 57 -6.18 -2.23 5.78
N ASN A 58 -6.18 -3.41 6.41
CA ASN A 58 -7.10 -3.77 7.48
C ASN A 58 -6.45 -3.61 8.86
N GLY A 59 -5.13 -3.64 8.92
CA GLY A 59 -4.35 -3.49 10.15
C GLY A 59 -3.33 -2.37 10.04
N ARG A 60 -2.73 -2.02 11.20
CA ARG A 60 -1.86 -0.85 11.33
C ARG A 60 -0.53 -0.97 10.60
N ALA A 61 0.00 -2.18 10.46
CA ALA A 61 1.35 -2.38 9.95
C ALA A 61 1.49 -3.63 9.13
N PHE A 62 2.39 -3.59 8.12
CA PHE A 62 2.85 -4.75 7.36
C PHE A 62 4.33 -4.60 6.98
N GLY A 63 4.90 -5.58 6.28
CA GLY A 63 6.19 -5.46 5.62
C GLY A 63 7.35 -5.01 6.53
N GLY A 64 7.66 -5.79 7.58
CA GLY A 64 8.79 -5.49 8.45
C GLY A 64 8.56 -4.35 9.45
N GLY A 65 7.30 -4.11 9.82
CA GLY A 65 6.95 -3.13 10.85
C GLY A 65 6.64 -1.73 10.34
N MET A 66 6.41 -1.56 9.05
CA MET A 66 5.92 -0.31 8.48
C MET A 66 4.48 -0.06 8.93
N LYS A 67 4.25 1.00 9.68
CA LYS A 67 2.92 1.43 10.16
C LYS A 67 2.21 2.21 9.06
N VAL A 68 1.76 1.52 8.01
CA VAL A 68 1.22 2.15 6.81
C VAL A 68 -0.11 2.85 7.08
N ALA A 69 -0.97 2.24 7.89
CA ALA A 69 -2.23 2.82 8.36
C ALA A 69 -2.23 2.86 9.90
N PRO A 70 -1.53 3.80 10.53
CA PRO A 70 -1.28 3.78 11.98
C PRO A 70 -2.55 3.82 12.84
N ASP A 71 -3.64 4.36 12.29
CA ASP A 71 -4.93 4.50 12.98
C ASP A 71 -5.95 3.41 12.60
N ALA A 72 -5.54 2.41 11.78
CA ALA A 72 -6.42 1.31 11.38
C ALA A 72 -6.87 0.48 12.60
N ASP A 73 -8.14 0.07 12.56
CA ASP A 73 -8.75 -0.78 13.57
C ASP A 73 -9.37 -2.02 12.90
N VAL A 74 -8.84 -3.18 13.22
CA VAL A 74 -9.28 -4.48 12.65
C VAL A 74 -10.69 -4.89 13.06
N GLU A 75 -11.30 -4.21 14.04
CA GLU A 75 -12.61 -4.56 14.60
C GLU A 75 -13.74 -3.64 14.09
N ASP A 76 -13.43 -2.53 13.40
CA ASP A 76 -14.43 -1.54 12.99
C ASP A 76 -15.15 -1.85 11.67
N GLY A 77 -14.74 -2.90 10.96
CA GLY A 77 -15.36 -3.31 9.70
C GLY A 77 -15.03 -2.40 8.51
N LEU A 78 -13.98 -1.61 8.60
CA LEU A 78 -13.53 -0.71 7.55
C LEU A 78 -12.11 -1.08 7.10
N LEU A 79 -11.78 -0.64 5.90
CA LEU A 79 -10.45 -0.69 5.32
C LEU A 79 -9.89 0.73 5.26
N ASP A 80 -8.62 0.90 5.58
CA ASP A 80 -7.91 2.16 5.43
C ASP A 80 -7.18 2.17 4.09
N VAL A 81 -7.61 3.06 3.19
CA VAL A 81 -7.00 3.26 1.87
C VAL A 81 -5.99 4.39 1.97
N VAL A 82 -4.71 4.03 1.99
CA VAL A 82 -3.61 5.00 2.06
C VAL A 82 -3.14 5.31 0.65
N ILE A 83 -3.24 6.57 0.26
CA ILE A 83 -2.89 7.08 -1.06
C ILE A 83 -1.70 8.03 -0.89
N VAL A 84 -0.59 7.71 -1.53
CA VAL A 84 0.54 8.64 -1.67
C VAL A 84 0.44 9.27 -3.05
N HIS A 85 -0.03 10.51 -3.11
CA HIS A 85 -0.20 11.26 -4.35
C HIS A 85 1.12 11.44 -5.11
N ASP A 86 1.02 11.91 -6.34
CA ASP A 86 2.18 12.23 -7.16
C ASP A 86 3.01 13.33 -6.50
N ILE A 87 4.27 13.01 -6.20
CA ILE A 87 5.24 13.92 -5.59
C ILE A 87 6.64 13.69 -6.19
N PRO A 88 7.49 14.71 -6.19
CA PRO A 88 8.88 14.55 -6.59
C PRO A 88 9.57 13.44 -5.78
N MET A 89 10.41 12.64 -6.45
CA MET A 89 11.12 11.50 -5.84
C MET A 89 11.90 11.90 -4.57
N GLY A 90 12.53 13.07 -4.55
CA GLY A 90 13.24 13.57 -3.36
C GLY A 90 12.30 13.75 -2.15
N THR A 91 11.06 14.21 -2.38
CA THR A 91 10.03 14.33 -1.35
C THR A 91 9.59 12.94 -0.89
N PHE A 92 9.32 12.02 -1.82
CA PHE A 92 8.97 10.64 -1.50
C PHE A 92 10.02 9.99 -0.59
N LEU A 93 11.31 10.11 -0.94
CA LEU A 93 12.44 9.60 -0.14
C LEU A 93 12.49 10.19 1.27
N SER A 94 12.08 11.43 1.45
CA SER A 94 12.03 12.10 2.77
C SER A 94 10.83 11.67 3.62
N VAL A 95 9.73 11.29 2.97
CA VAL A 95 8.47 10.87 3.62
C VAL A 95 8.51 9.39 3.95
N PHE A 96 9.06 8.55 3.07
CA PHE A 96 9.04 7.10 3.20
C PHE A 96 9.58 6.59 4.55
N PRO A 97 10.73 7.05 5.10
CA PRO A 97 11.21 6.57 6.39
C PRO A 97 10.26 6.85 7.57
N LYS A 98 9.37 7.83 7.43
CA LYS A 98 8.38 8.18 8.45
C LYS A 98 7.30 7.09 8.61
N VAL A 99 7.17 6.16 7.64
CA VAL A 99 6.22 5.04 7.71
C VAL A 99 6.50 4.14 8.91
N PHE A 100 7.75 3.95 9.31
CA PHE A 100 8.10 3.13 10.48
C PHE A 100 7.61 3.72 11.81
N LYS A 101 7.43 5.04 11.85
CA LYS A 101 6.85 5.77 13.00
C LYS A 101 5.35 6.03 12.83
N GLY A 102 4.78 5.77 11.65
CA GLY A 102 3.39 6.11 11.31
C GLY A 102 3.14 7.61 11.12
N THR A 103 4.18 8.44 11.04
CA THR A 103 4.04 9.91 10.94
C THR A 103 3.94 10.41 9.50
N HIS A 104 4.12 9.55 8.51
CA HIS A 104 3.97 9.87 7.08
C HIS A 104 2.56 10.33 6.73
N VAL A 105 1.51 9.83 7.42
CA VAL A 105 0.10 10.22 7.21
C VAL A 105 -0.18 11.69 7.53
N ARG A 106 0.75 12.39 8.16
CA ARG A 106 0.65 13.84 8.41
C ARG A 106 1.17 14.68 7.24
N HIS A 107 1.78 14.05 6.24
CA HIS A 107 2.30 14.76 5.07
C HIS A 107 1.14 15.10 4.12
N PRO A 108 1.08 16.32 3.54
CA PRO A 108 -0.03 16.74 2.68
C PRO A 108 -0.25 15.86 1.45
N ALA A 109 0.78 15.17 0.97
CA ALA A 109 0.68 14.25 -0.16
C ALA A 109 0.22 12.84 0.23
N VAL A 110 -0.04 12.58 1.51
CA VAL A 110 -0.55 11.29 1.99
C VAL A 110 -1.98 11.49 2.46
N GLU A 111 -2.89 10.81 1.80
CA GLU A 111 -4.32 10.80 2.11
C GLU A 111 -4.70 9.44 2.67
N VAL A 112 -5.56 9.41 3.68
CA VAL A 112 -6.18 8.19 4.19
C VAL A 112 -7.68 8.31 4.06
N VAL A 113 -8.30 7.39 3.32
CA VAL A 113 -9.76 7.30 3.14
C VAL A 113 -10.22 5.96 3.67
N ARG A 114 -11.37 5.92 4.33
CA ARG A 114 -11.90 4.69 4.92
C ARG A 114 -13.15 4.24 4.18
N GLY A 115 -13.32 2.94 4.03
CA GLY A 115 -14.50 2.36 3.43
C GLY A 115 -14.57 0.85 3.64
N ALA A 116 -15.78 0.29 3.63
CA ALA A 116 -15.98 -1.15 3.80
C ALA A 116 -15.70 -1.93 2.51
N ARG A 117 -15.88 -1.29 1.35
CA ARG A 117 -15.66 -1.90 0.03
C ARG A 117 -14.83 -0.97 -0.85
N VAL A 118 -13.72 -1.48 -1.35
CA VAL A 118 -12.76 -0.73 -2.17
C VAL A 118 -12.48 -1.47 -3.46
N ARG A 119 -12.80 -0.86 -4.59
CA ARG A 119 -12.38 -1.33 -5.91
C ARG A 119 -11.22 -0.47 -6.40
N VAL A 120 -10.18 -1.13 -6.90
CA VAL A 120 -9.03 -0.50 -7.51
C VAL A 120 -8.88 -1.00 -8.93
N ALA A 121 -8.72 -0.08 -9.87
CA ALA A 121 -8.37 -0.40 -11.24
C ALA A 121 -7.18 0.46 -11.69
N THR A 122 -6.31 -0.12 -12.48
CA THR A 122 -5.25 0.55 -13.24
C THR A 122 -4.71 -0.43 -14.29
N GLU A 123 -3.98 0.07 -15.25
CA GLU A 123 -3.36 -0.77 -16.26
C GLU A 123 -2.04 -1.39 -15.76
N ARG A 124 -1.81 -2.66 -16.13
CA ARG A 124 -0.51 -3.35 -16.05
C ARG A 124 0.09 -3.54 -14.66
N ILE A 125 -0.71 -3.52 -13.59
CA ILE A 125 -0.22 -3.79 -12.23
C ILE A 125 -0.84 -5.08 -11.69
N VAL A 126 -0.03 -5.82 -10.96
CA VAL A 126 -0.45 -6.97 -10.16
C VAL A 126 -0.55 -6.55 -8.70
N THR A 127 -1.57 -7.05 -8.03
CA THR A 127 -1.78 -6.80 -6.60
C THR A 127 -1.02 -7.80 -5.76
N TYR A 128 -0.45 -7.31 -4.68
CA TYR A 128 0.17 -8.10 -3.63
C TYR A 128 -0.59 -7.92 -2.32
N ALA A 129 -0.79 -8.99 -1.59
CA ALA A 129 -1.32 -8.98 -0.22
C ALA A 129 -0.34 -9.75 0.68
N ASP A 130 0.09 -9.13 1.77
CA ASP A 130 1.04 -9.68 2.74
C ASP A 130 2.33 -10.25 2.11
N GLY A 131 2.79 -9.63 1.02
CA GLY A 131 3.98 -10.01 0.28
C GLY A 131 3.76 -11.09 -0.78
N GLU A 132 2.56 -11.64 -0.91
CA GLU A 132 2.21 -12.65 -1.90
C GLU A 132 1.43 -12.06 -3.09
N ARG A 133 1.68 -12.60 -4.27
CA ARG A 133 0.99 -12.20 -5.50
C ARG A 133 -0.44 -12.73 -5.48
N VAL A 134 -1.41 -11.82 -5.61
CA VAL A 134 -2.84 -12.18 -5.57
C VAL A 134 -3.43 -12.26 -6.97
N ALA A 135 -3.62 -11.12 -7.63
CA ALA A 135 -4.29 -11.03 -8.92
C ALA A 135 -3.88 -9.77 -9.69
N PRO A 136 -4.06 -9.75 -11.03
CA PRO A 136 -4.02 -8.49 -11.76
C PRO A 136 -5.20 -7.60 -11.37
N LEU A 137 -5.05 -6.28 -11.55
CA LEU A 137 -6.15 -5.34 -11.44
C LEU A 137 -7.05 -5.42 -12.71
N PRO A 138 -8.35 -5.11 -12.60
CA PRO A 138 -9.04 -4.55 -11.44
C PRO A 138 -9.38 -5.58 -10.35
N LEU A 139 -9.41 -5.13 -9.10
CA LEU A 139 -9.69 -5.96 -7.93
C LEU A 139 -10.62 -5.20 -6.97
N THR A 140 -11.49 -5.95 -6.30
CA THR A 140 -12.33 -5.43 -5.20
C THR A 140 -11.93 -6.12 -3.91
N VAL A 141 -11.73 -5.33 -2.86
CA VAL A 141 -11.45 -5.77 -1.50
C VAL A 141 -12.60 -5.33 -0.61
N GLU A 142 -13.09 -6.22 0.23
CA GLU A 142 -14.17 -5.96 1.17
C GLU A 142 -13.75 -6.33 2.58
N ALA A 143 -14.10 -5.48 3.54
CA ALA A 143 -14.02 -5.86 4.94
C ALA A 143 -15.02 -6.96 5.23
N ALA A 144 -14.60 -7.99 5.97
CA ALA A 144 -15.45 -9.10 6.38
C ALA A 144 -15.50 -9.19 7.93
N PRO A 145 -16.31 -8.38 8.59
CA PRO A 145 -16.38 -8.35 10.05
C PRO A 145 -16.72 -9.73 10.61
N GLY A 146 -16.01 -10.15 11.66
CA GLY A 146 -16.25 -11.43 12.32
C GLY A 146 -15.80 -12.68 11.54
N ALA A 147 -15.12 -12.53 10.40
CA ALA A 147 -14.61 -13.67 9.61
C ALA A 147 -13.53 -14.48 10.34
N LEU A 148 -12.80 -13.87 11.28
CA LEU A 148 -11.78 -14.52 12.10
C LEU A 148 -12.01 -14.22 13.59
N SER A 149 -11.85 -15.25 14.42
CA SER A 149 -11.78 -15.11 15.88
C SER A 149 -10.36 -15.32 16.34
N ILE A 150 -9.80 -14.33 17.02
CA ILE A 150 -8.42 -14.37 17.54
C ILE A 150 -8.49 -14.50 19.05
N LEU A 151 -7.84 -15.53 19.61
CA LEU A 151 -7.63 -15.63 21.06
C LEU A 151 -6.60 -14.58 21.48
N ARG A 152 -6.96 -13.74 22.43
CA ARG A 152 -6.09 -12.73 23.05
C ARG A 152 -5.49 -13.25 24.34
#